data_1f5cd55764b6df33e613247b53797512
#
_entry.id   1f5cd55764b6df33e613247b53797512
#
_cell.length_a   1.000
_cell.length_b   1.000
_cell.length_c   1.000
_cell.angle_alpha   90.00
_cell.angle_beta   90.00
_cell.angle_gamma   90.00
#
_symmetry.space_group_name_H-M   'P 1'
#
loop_
_entity.id
_entity.type
_entity.pdbx_description
1 polymer ?
#
loop_
_entity_poly.entity_id
_entity_poly.type
_entity_poly.pdbx_seq_one_letter_code
_entity_poly.pdbx_strand_id
1 'polypeptide(L)'
;VQDDALVEIGDNNNFGPNVTIVTPVHPLLPRERDLIADKDGNPKHMCYAKPVKIGNDCWFGAGVIVCSGVTIGNNCVIGAGSVVTKDIPDNSFAAGNPCRVIRPITESDSMRYKPEILQDNQIIK
;
A
#
# COMPACT_ATOMS: atom_id res chain seq x y z
N VAL A 1 7.93 3.92 6.37
CA VAL A 1 8.29 2.68 5.67
C VAL A 1 9.16 1.82 6.56
N GLN A 2 8.82 0.55 6.68
CA GLN A 2 9.68 -0.44 7.33
C GLN A 2 10.12 -1.46 6.26
N ASP A 3 11.36 -1.38 5.84
CA ASP A 3 11.90 -2.01 4.64
C ASP A 3 12.94 -3.11 4.93
N ASP A 4 12.58 -4.07 5.76
CA ASP A 4 13.42 -5.26 5.97
C ASP A 4 13.53 -6.16 4.71
N ALA A 5 12.70 -5.89 3.71
CA ALA A 5 12.82 -6.38 2.34
C ALA A 5 12.69 -5.21 1.35
N LEU A 6 12.98 -5.44 0.09
CA LEU A 6 12.94 -4.42 -0.94
C LEU A 6 11.55 -3.76 -1.03
N VAL A 7 11.53 -2.44 -1.00
CA VAL A 7 10.36 -1.62 -1.31
C VAL A 7 10.64 -0.84 -2.57
N GLU A 8 9.89 -1.11 -3.63
CA GLU A 8 9.97 -0.39 -4.89
C GLU A 8 8.74 0.50 -5.03
N ILE A 9 8.96 1.78 -5.26
CA ILE A 9 7.91 2.76 -5.49
C ILE A 9 8.22 3.46 -6.80
N GLY A 10 7.30 3.38 -7.74
CA GLY A 10 7.41 4.03 -9.04
C GLY A 10 7.27 5.55 -8.96
N ASP A 11 7.03 6.15 -10.10
CA ASP A 11 6.99 7.59 -10.27
C ASP A 11 5.58 8.15 -10.14
N ASN A 12 5.50 9.44 -9.81
CA ASN A 12 4.26 10.22 -9.86
C ASN A 12 3.19 9.75 -8.87
N ASN A 13 3.60 9.19 -7.74
CA ASN A 13 2.68 8.71 -6.72
C ASN A 13 2.37 9.82 -5.70
N ASN A 14 1.13 9.90 -5.28
CA ASN A 14 0.68 10.80 -4.23
C ASN A 14 0.33 10.00 -2.97
N PHE A 15 0.97 10.32 -1.86
CA PHE A 15 0.74 9.68 -0.58
C PHE A 15 0.10 10.67 0.39
N GLY A 16 -1.09 10.33 0.87
CA GLY A 16 -1.72 11.06 1.97
C GLY A 16 -0.93 10.90 3.27
N PRO A 17 -1.27 11.64 4.32
CA PRO A 17 -0.57 11.55 5.60
C PRO A 17 -0.72 10.15 6.22
N ASN A 18 0.31 9.74 6.96
CA ASN A 18 0.33 8.49 7.72
C ASN A 18 0.17 7.22 6.87
N VAL A 19 0.54 7.25 5.60
CA VAL A 19 0.64 6.02 4.81
C VAL A 19 1.79 5.18 5.35
N THR A 20 1.53 3.90 5.59
CA THR A 20 2.47 2.96 6.17
C THR A 20 2.72 1.80 5.20
N ILE A 21 3.99 1.49 4.97
CA ILE A 21 4.41 0.34 4.16
C ILE A 21 5.28 -0.54 5.06
N VAL A 22 4.95 -1.83 5.17
CA VAL A 22 5.67 -2.76 6.03
C VAL A 22 6.02 -4.04 5.27
N THR A 23 7.23 -4.52 5.46
CA THR A 23 7.73 -5.75 4.82
C THR A 23 7.94 -6.90 5.80
N PRO A 24 8.23 -6.68 7.11
CA PRO A 24 8.47 -7.79 8.01
C PRO A 24 7.21 -8.56 8.37
N VAL A 25 7.41 -9.85 8.59
CA VAL A 25 6.38 -10.79 9.03
C VAL A 25 6.94 -11.65 10.14
N HIS A 26 6.19 -11.83 11.21
CA HIS A 26 6.54 -12.73 12.29
C HIS A 26 5.74 -14.03 12.20
N PRO A 27 6.28 -15.15 12.73
CA PRO A 27 5.56 -16.40 12.83
C PRO A 27 4.27 -16.25 13.63
N LEU A 28 3.23 -16.97 13.23
CA LEU A 28 1.94 -16.97 13.94
C LEU A 28 2.01 -17.76 15.27
N LEU A 29 2.82 -18.80 15.32
CA LEU A 29 2.97 -19.60 16.54
C LEU A 29 3.82 -18.85 17.56
N PRO A 30 3.35 -18.70 18.81
CA PRO A 30 4.09 -17.97 19.84
C PRO A 30 5.51 -18.51 20.07
N ARG A 31 5.68 -19.82 20.13
CA ARG A 31 7.00 -20.45 20.35
C ARG A 31 8.01 -20.15 19.24
N GLU A 32 7.55 -19.80 18.05
CA GLU A 32 8.42 -19.46 16.93
C GLU A 32 8.82 -17.98 16.92
N ARG A 33 8.16 -17.16 17.73
CA ARG A 33 8.54 -15.76 17.94
C ARG A 33 9.54 -15.56 19.07
N ASP A 34 9.79 -16.61 19.85
CA ASP A 34 10.78 -16.57 20.92
C ASP A 34 12.18 -16.39 20.35
N LEU A 35 13.10 -15.93 21.20
CA LEU A 35 14.51 -15.86 20.84
C LEU A 35 15.05 -17.26 20.57
N ILE A 36 15.65 -17.45 19.42
CA ILE A 36 16.39 -18.64 19.03
C ILE A 36 17.87 -18.32 18.93
N ALA A 37 18.73 -19.35 19.01
CA ALA A 37 20.15 -19.18 18.74
C ALA A 37 20.42 -19.31 17.24
N ASP A 38 21.24 -18.41 16.69
CA ASP A 38 21.79 -18.57 15.35
C ASP A 38 22.90 -19.64 15.33
N LYS A 39 23.54 -19.85 14.18
CA LYS A 39 24.65 -20.81 14.02
C LYS A 39 25.87 -20.51 14.92
N ASP A 40 26.02 -19.26 15.36
CA ASP A 40 27.12 -18.80 16.22
C ASP A 40 26.70 -18.73 17.70
N GLY A 41 25.48 -19.18 18.03
CA GLY A 41 24.93 -19.17 19.39
C GLY A 41 24.37 -17.83 19.85
N ASN A 42 24.28 -16.82 18.98
CA ASN A 42 23.73 -15.52 19.32
C ASN A 42 22.20 -15.52 19.34
N PRO A 43 21.55 -14.81 20.28
CA PRO A 43 20.09 -14.72 20.31
C PRO A 43 19.54 -14.01 19.06
N LYS A 44 18.50 -14.57 18.48
CA LYS A 44 17.89 -14.10 17.24
C LYS A 44 16.39 -14.34 17.24
N HIS A 45 15.64 -13.36 16.77
CA HIS A 45 14.22 -13.54 16.51
C HIS A 45 13.99 -14.19 15.15
N MET A 46 13.06 -15.13 15.08
CA MET A 46 12.58 -15.65 13.82
C MET A 46 11.63 -14.63 13.20
N CYS A 47 12.03 -14.05 12.12
CA CYS A 47 11.19 -13.17 11.29
C CYS A 47 11.63 -13.30 9.84
N TYR A 48 10.74 -12.94 8.94
CA TYR A 48 11.04 -12.85 7.52
C TYR A 48 10.39 -11.60 6.94
N ALA A 49 10.74 -11.26 5.73
CA ALA A 49 10.17 -10.09 5.06
C ALA A 49 9.87 -10.43 3.60
N LYS A 50 8.83 -9.83 3.07
CA LYS A 50 8.44 -9.95 1.67
C LYS A 50 8.44 -8.57 1.02
N PRO A 51 8.96 -8.46 -0.21
CA PRO A 51 9.03 -7.18 -0.90
C PRO A 51 7.64 -6.61 -1.18
N VAL A 52 7.58 -5.29 -1.22
CA VAL A 52 6.41 -4.52 -1.64
C VAL A 52 6.77 -3.75 -2.90
N LYS A 53 5.88 -3.78 -3.87
CA LYS A 53 6.03 -3.03 -5.11
C LYS A 53 4.81 -2.17 -5.38
N ILE A 54 5.05 -0.90 -5.67
CA ILE A 54 4.03 0.07 -6.06
C ILE A 54 4.41 0.62 -7.43
N GLY A 55 3.48 0.61 -8.36
CA GLY A 55 3.67 1.13 -9.71
C GLY A 55 3.69 2.65 -9.77
N ASN A 56 3.28 3.19 -10.89
CA ASN A 56 3.28 4.63 -11.16
C ASN A 56 1.86 5.21 -11.06
N ASP A 57 1.79 6.53 -10.86
CA ASP A 57 0.55 7.30 -10.97
C ASP A 57 -0.55 6.85 -9.99
N CYS A 58 -0.16 6.42 -8.81
CA CYS A 58 -1.09 5.98 -7.76
C CYS A 58 -1.39 7.11 -6.77
N TRP A 59 -2.58 7.05 -6.19
CA TRP A 59 -2.97 7.90 -5.07
C TRP A 59 -3.37 7.05 -3.88
N PHE A 60 -2.70 7.27 -2.76
CA PHE A 60 -2.98 6.63 -1.48
C PHE A 60 -3.63 7.64 -0.54
N GLY A 61 -4.86 7.37 -0.10
CA GLY A 61 -5.52 8.18 0.91
C GLY A 61 -4.82 8.12 2.26
N ALA A 62 -5.20 9.02 3.17
CA ALA A 62 -4.62 9.09 4.51
C ALA A 62 -4.76 7.75 5.25
N GLY A 63 -3.72 7.36 5.98
CA GLY A 63 -3.74 6.20 6.87
C GLY A 63 -3.77 4.85 6.17
N VAL A 64 -3.51 4.77 4.86
CA VAL A 64 -3.41 3.49 4.15
C VAL A 64 -2.23 2.68 4.69
N ILE A 65 -2.45 1.39 4.92
CA ILE A 65 -1.41 0.44 5.29
C ILE A 65 -1.23 -0.56 4.16
N VAL A 66 0.00 -0.67 3.65
CA VAL A 66 0.38 -1.68 2.64
C VAL A 66 1.17 -2.77 3.34
N CYS A 67 0.62 -3.98 3.34
CA CYS A 67 1.19 -5.13 4.02
C CYS A 67 2.25 -5.84 3.18
N SER A 68 3.04 -6.64 3.87
CA SER A 68 4.12 -7.44 3.31
C SER A 68 3.71 -8.24 2.07
N GLY A 69 4.55 -8.22 1.05
CA GLY A 69 4.39 -9.04 -0.16
C GLY A 69 3.40 -8.52 -1.19
N VAL A 70 2.82 -7.33 -0.98
CA VAL A 70 1.80 -6.76 -1.87
C VAL A 70 2.45 -6.07 -3.07
N THR A 71 1.88 -6.28 -4.24
CA THR A 71 2.15 -5.52 -5.46
C THR A 71 0.91 -4.71 -5.83
N ILE A 72 1.08 -3.40 -5.97
CA ILE A 72 0.05 -2.48 -6.46
C ILE A 72 0.46 -2.01 -7.85
N GLY A 73 -0.44 -2.18 -8.81
CA GLY A 73 -0.20 -1.81 -10.20
C GLY A 73 -0.18 -0.30 -10.44
N ASN A 74 -0.21 0.09 -11.71
CA ASN A 74 -0.21 1.49 -12.11
C ASN A 74 -1.62 2.10 -12.06
N ASN A 75 -1.71 3.41 -11.91
CA ASN A 75 -2.97 4.16 -11.97
C ASN A 75 -4.02 3.68 -10.96
N CYS A 76 -3.59 3.33 -9.76
CA CYS A 76 -4.48 2.87 -8.70
C CYS A 76 -4.82 4.00 -7.72
N VAL A 77 -6.02 3.95 -7.20
CA VAL A 77 -6.46 4.79 -6.09
C VAL A 77 -6.83 3.89 -4.92
N ILE A 78 -6.18 4.12 -3.78
CA ILE A 78 -6.43 3.38 -2.55
C ILE A 78 -7.10 4.31 -1.56
N GLY A 79 -8.34 3.99 -1.18
CA GLY A 79 -9.13 4.83 -0.28
C GLY A 79 -8.52 4.94 1.12
N ALA A 80 -8.77 6.09 1.78
CA ALA A 80 -8.25 6.37 3.12
C ALA A 80 -8.58 5.27 4.12
N GLY A 81 -7.65 4.97 5.01
CA GLY A 81 -7.81 3.96 6.06
C GLY A 81 -7.81 2.51 5.59
N SER A 82 -7.51 2.27 4.33
CA SER A 82 -7.48 0.91 3.77
C SER A 82 -6.28 0.12 4.28
N VAL A 83 -6.46 -1.18 4.44
CA VAL A 83 -5.38 -2.13 4.74
C VAL A 83 -5.23 -3.09 3.57
N VAL A 84 -4.19 -2.88 2.78
CA VAL A 84 -3.93 -3.64 1.54
C VAL A 84 -3.17 -4.91 1.89
N THR A 85 -3.83 -6.05 1.76
CA THR A 85 -3.29 -7.37 2.10
C THR A 85 -3.09 -8.27 0.88
N LYS A 86 -3.61 -7.87 -0.29
CA LYS A 86 -3.51 -8.60 -1.56
C LYS A 86 -3.12 -7.65 -2.67
N ASP A 87 -2.58 -8.19 -3.75
CA ASP A 87 -2.23 -7.43 -4.95
C ASP A 87 -3.42 -6.68 -5.52
N ILE A 88 -3.13 -5.48 -6.03
CA ILE A 88 -4.12 -4.63 -6.70
C ILE A 88 -3.71 -4.48 -8.16
N PRO A 89 -4.56 -4.86 -9.12
CA PRO A 89 -4.25 -4.72 -10.54
C PRO A 89 -4.27 -3.26 -11.00
N ASP A 90 -3.66 -3.00 -12.17
CA ASP A 90 -3.64 -1.68 -12.78
C ASP A 90 -5.05 -1.07 -12.89
N ASN A 91 -5.13 0.24 -12.87
CA ASN A 91 -6.34 1.02 -13.12
C ASN A 91 -7.50 0.68 -12.17
N SER A 92 -7.19 0.43 -10.91
CA SER A 92 -8.20 0.03 -9.91
C SER A 92 -8.45 1.12 -8.87
N PHE A 93 -9.72 1.29 -8.54
CA PHE A 93 -10.12 1.93 -7.29
C PHE A 93 -10.40 0.84 -6.25
N ALA A 94 -9.65 0.86 -5.17
CA ALA A 94 -9.71 -0.14 -4.10
C ALA A 94 -9.84 0.54 -2.75
N ALA A 95 -10.54 -0.07 -1.82
CA ALA A 95 -10.70 0.47 -0.47
C ALA A 95 -11.11 -0.59 0.54
N GLY A 96 -10.97 -0.27 1.81
CA GLY A 96 -11.49 -1.04 2.93
C GLY A 96 -10.43 -1.77 3.75
N ASN A 97 -10.89 -2.45 4.78
CA ASN A 97 -10.08 -3.33 5.61
C ASN A 97 -10.81 -4.67 5.83
N PRO A 98 -10.36 -5.75 5.18
CA PRO A 98 -9.28 -5.80 4.19
C PRO A 98 -9.65 -5.06 2.91
N CYS A 99 -8.65 -4.44 2.27
CA CYS A 99 -8.85 -3.69 1.03
C CYS A 99 -9.30 -4.62 -0.10
N ARG A 100 -10.28 -4.14 -0.87
CA ARG A 100 -10.83 -4.85 -2.03
C ARG A 100 -10.94 -3.90 -3.21
N VAL A 101 -10.74 -4.41 -4.42
CA VAL A 101 -11.03 -3.67 -5.65
C VAL A 101 -12.53 -3.42 -5.71
N ILE A 102 -12.91 -2.14 -5.78
CA ILE A 102 -14.31 -1.72 -5.86
C ILE A 102 -14.76 -1.69 -7.32
N ARG A 103 -13.94 -1.07 -8.19
CA ARG A 103 -14.21 -0.94 -9.61
C ARG A 103 -12.96 -0.51 -10.38
N PRO A 104 -12.94 -0.66 -11.70
CA PRO A 104 -11.91 -0.04 -12.52
C PRO A 104 -12.07 1.49 -12.57
N ILE A 105 -10.95 2.17 -12.78
CA ILE A 105 -10.91 3.61 -13.08
C ILE A 105 -10.96 3.75 -14.60
N THR A 106 -11.85 4.60 -15.11
CA THR A 106 -12.06 4.80 -16.55
C THR A 106 -12.18 6.29 -16.90
N GLU A 107 -12.25 6.61 -18.18
CA GLU A 107 -12.45 7.98 -18.64
C GLU A 107 -13.74 8.63 -18.09
N SER A 108 -14.73 7.85 -17.68
CA SER A 108 -15.91 8.38 -17.02
C SER A 108 -15.64 9.00 -15.65
N ASP A 109 -14.46 8.75 -15.07
CA ASP A 109 -14.00 9.40 -13.82
C ASP A 109 -13.41 10.79 -14.07
N SER A 110 -13.32 11.24 -15.31
CA SER A 110 -12.76 12.54 -15.65
C SER A 110 -13.55 13.69 -14.99
N MET A 111 -12.80 14.65 -14.46
CA MET A 111 -13.36 15.87 -13.87
C MET A 111 -14.17 16.71 -14.86
N ARG A 112 -14.01 16.49 -16.18
CA ARG A 112 -14.85 17.16 -17.20
C ARG A 112 -16.34 16.88 -17.02
N TYR A 113 -16.69 15.79 -16.36
CA TYR A 113 -18.08 15.45 -16.05
C TYR A 113 -18.57 16.03 -14.71
N LYS A 114 -17.73 16.83 -14.05
CA LYS A 114 -18.02 17.51 -12.79
C LYS A 114 -17.72 19.01 -12.91
N PRO A 115 -18.38 19.72 -13.84
CA PRO A 115 -18.06 21.11 -14.12
C PRO A 115 -18.28 22.02 -12.92
N GLU A 116 -19.17 21.68 -12.02
CA GLU A 116 -19.42 22.42 -10.78
C GLU A 116 -18.16 22.50 -9.89
N ILE A 117 -17.36 21.44 -9.85
CA ILE A 117 -16.11 21.44 -9.09
C ILE A 117 -15.05 22.29 -9.77
N LEU A 118 -14.99 22.24 -11.10
CA LEU A 118 -14.01 23.00 -11.88
C LEU A 118 -14.30 24.52 -11.88
N GLN A 119 -15.56 24.90 -11.65
CA GLN A 119 -15.97 26.32 -11.64
C GLN A 119 -15.68 27.02 -10.32
N ASP A 120 -15.53 26.30 -9.23
CA ASP A 120 -15.38 26.87 -7.89
C ASP A 120 -13.99 27.48 -7.60
N ASN A 121 -13.10 27.54 -8.58
CA ASN A 121 -11.74 28.10 -8.46
C ASN A 121 -10.96 27.61 -7.22
N GLN A 122 -11.37 26.52 -6.62
CA GLN A 122 -10.73 25.92 -5.45
C GLN A 122 -9.69 24.87 -5.84
N ILE A 123 -9.07 25.04 -7.01
CA ILE A 123 -7.96 24.18 -7.38
C ILE A 123 -6.76 24.58 -6.52
N ILE A 124 -6.50 23.77 -5.52
CA ILE A 124 -5.27 23.88 -4.74
C ILE A 124 -4.12 23.42 -5.66
N LYS A 125 -3.31 24.37 -6.01
CA LYS A 125 -2.09 24.09 -6.78
C LYS A 125 -0.96 23.68 -5.86
#